data_e5ef05175e850a3473832f620a08695b
#
_entry.id   e5ef05175e850a3473832f620a08695b
#
_cell.length_a   1.000
_cell.length_b   1.000
_cell.length_c   1.000
_cell.angle_alpha   90.00
_cell.angle_beta   90.00
_cell.angle_gamma   90.00
#
_symmetry.space_group_name_H-M   'P 1'
#
loop_
_entity.id
_entity.type
_entity.pdbx_description
1 polymer ?
#
loop_
_entity_poly.entity_id
_entity_poly.type
_entity_poly.pdbx_seq_one_letter_code
_entity_poly.pdbx_strand_id
1 'polypeptide(L)'
;MELTRREALAVGGATVASLAASSAAAAPNASLDSIARRGGRSFGSAVAWSPPGANRGSFANPAYVRILDRECGVLVPENELKWAWTRPAPDRFDFRQMDAIADYARRHGFKLRGHTLFWTPTKWYPKWLARTRFASAAEAEALLTEHVQTVCWRYGRQIHSYDVVNEAVQPETGRIRDTNVTRALGGDHFLDLMFHTARAEAPHAQLVYNDYMSWERTGEDQTHISGVLKLLEGFRKRGTPVDALGVQSHIRLLKSEPVAAIVRESERPWRRFLDEVVAMGYKLIITEFDVNDRMAPGPIARRDRVVADYARAYLDVMLSYPQLGDILAWGMVDRYSWLEGFDPRADKLPKRGTPYDRQFRAKLLREAIAAALAAASAHA
;
A
#
# COMPACT_ATOMS: atom_id res chain seq x y z
N MET A 1 -65.24 -16.10 -58.40
CA MET A 1 -65.39 -17.21 -57.47
C MET A 1 -64.14 -17.18 -56.60
N GLU A 2 -64.37 -16.85 -55.39
CA GLU A 2 -63.39 -16.41 -54.34
C GLU A 2 -62.39 -17.49 -53.95
N LEU A 3 -61.17 -17.07 -53.63
CA LEU A 3 -60.25 -17.83 -52.82
C LEU A 3 -59.61 -16.93 -51.76
N THR A 4 -59.90 -17.33 -50.57
CA THR A 4 -59.55 -16.68 -49.30
C THR A 4 -58.10 -16.78 -48.96
N ARG A 5 -57.62 -15.71 -48.40
CA ARG A 5 -56.28 -15.59 -47.71
C ARG A 5 -56.30 -16.45 -46.46
N ARG A 6 -55.25 -17.22 -46.24
CA ARG A 6 -54.84 -17.72 -44.93
C ARG A 6 -53.41 -17.27 -44.61
N GLU A 7 -53.34 -16.56 -43.52
CA GLU A 7 -52.16 -15.99 -42.96
C GLU A 7 -51.20 -17.09 -42.48
N ALA A 8 -49.95 -16.93 -42.84
CA ALA A 8 -48.85 -17.70 -42.22
C ALA A 8 -48.19 -16.84 -41.15
N LEU A 9 -48.39 -17.18 -39.88
CA LEU A 9 -47.65 -16.66 -38.73
C LEU A 9 -46.25 -17.22 -38.77
N ALA A 10 -45.24 -16.34 -38.97
CA ALA A 10 -43.86 -16.63 -38.75
C ALA A 10 -43.54 -16.39 -37.26
N VAL A 11 -43.31 -17.45 -36.51
CA VAL A 11 -42.78 -17.39 -35.14
C VAL A 11 -41.27 -17.12 -35.24
N GLY A 12 -40.90 -15.88 -35.01
CA GLY A 12 -39.49 -15.49 -34.83
C GLY A 12 -38.99 -15.93 -33.46
N GLY A 13 -38.25 -17.02 -33.41
CA GLY A 13 -37.53 -17.44 -32.22
C GLY A 13 -36.35 -16.50 -31.96
N ALA A 14 -36.47 -15.62 -30.96
CA ALA A 14 -35.33 -14.86 -30.44
C ALA A 14 -34.46 -15.80 -29.64
N THR A 15 -33.33 -16.19 -30.19
CA THR A 15 -32.23 -16.87 -29.46
C THR A 15 -31.57 -15.83 -28.55
N VAL A 16 -31.90 -15.89 -27.27
CA VAL A 16 -31.18 -15.18 -26.24
C VAL A 16 -29.82 -15.88 -26.10
N ALA A 17 -28.77 -15.31 -26.70
CA ALA A 17 -27.42 -15.72 -26.46
C ALA A 17 -27.02 -15.27 -25.02
N SER A 18 -27.10 -16.20 -24.08
CA SER A 18 -26.50 -16.03 -22.76
C SER A 18 -24.99 -15.94 -22.94
N LEU A 19 -24.47 -14.72 -22.89
CA LEU A 19 -23.06 -14.47 -22.66
C LEU A 19 -22.74 -14.94 -21.24
N ALA A 20 -22.40 -16.20 -21.08
CA ALA A 20 -21.74 -16.70 -19.91
C ALA A 20 -20.34 -16.06 -19.89
N ALA A 21 -20.17 -14.98 -19.12
CA ALA A 21 -18.86 -14.48 -18.77
C ALA A 21 -18.14 -15.62 -18.02
N SER A 22 -17.30 -16.37 -18.72
CA SER A 22 -16.39 -17.31 -18.12
C SER A 22 -15.40 -16.50 -17.28
N SER A 23 -15.62 -16.43 -15.97
CA SER A 23 -14.61 -15.97 -15.04
C SER A 23 -13.39 -16.89 -15.25
N ALA A 24 -12.37 -16.37 -15.92
CA ALA A 24 -11.13 -17.08 -16.08
C ALA A 24 -10.53 -17.27 -14.67
N ALA A 25 -10.80 -18.42 -14.08
CA ALA A 25 -10.15 -18.82 -12.84
C ALA A 25 -8.64 -18.78 -13.08
N ALA A 26 -7.91 -18.02 -12.27
CA ALA A 26 -6.46 -18.01 -12.35
C ALA A 26 -5.95 -19.43 -12.23
N ALA A 27 -5.00 -19.82 -13.09
CA ALA A 27 -4.38 -21.14 -13.00
C ALA A 27 -3.90 -21.37 -11.56
N PRO A 28 -4.12 -22.56 -10.95
CA PRO A 28 -3.90 -22.80 -9.52
C PRO A 28 -2.49 -22.44 -9.02
N ASN A 29 -1.51 -22.33 -9.94
CA ASN A 29 -0.09 -22.07 -9.66
C ASN A 29 0.41 -20.69 -10.12
N ALA A 30 -0.47 -19.78 -10.62
CA ALA A 30 -0.02 -18.47 -11.06
C ALA A 30 0.43 -17.61 -9.87
N SER A 31 1.55 -16.89 -10.03
CA SER A 31 2.04 -15.95 -9.02
C SER A 31 1.12 -14.72 -8.92
N LEU A 32 1.07 -14.07 -7.76
CA LEU A 32 0.26 -12.87 -7.57
C LEU A 32 0.69 -11.75 -8.52
N ASP A 33 2.00 -11.56 -8.72
CA ASP A 33 2.52 -10.57 -9.67
C ASP A 33 2.17 -10.90 -11.13
N SER A 34 2.23 -12.20 -11.52
CA SER A 34 1.85 -12.59 -12.89
C SER A 34 0.36 -12.35 -13.17
N ILE A 35 -0.49 -12.49 -12.15
CA ILE A 35 -1.92 -12.18 -12.27
C ILE A 35 -2.10 -10.66 -12.34
N ALA A 36 -1.46 -9.89 -11.46
CA ALA A 36 -1.54 -8.43 -11.44
C ALA A 36 -1.11 -7.79 -12.77
N ARG A 37 -0.03 -8.31 -13.37
CA ARG A 37 0.50 -7.83 -14.66
C ARG A 37 -0.48 -7.97 -15.83
N ARG A 38 -1.39 -8.90 -15.80
CA ARG A 38 -2.45 -9.01 -16.83
C ARG A 38 -3.37 -7.80 -16.84
N GLY A 39 -3.56 -7.15 -15.69
CA GLY A 39 -4.31 -5.91 -15.54
C GLY A 39 -3.42 -4.65 -15.51
N GLY A 40 -2.19 -4.73 -16.02
CA GLY A 40 -1.24 -3.59 -16.08
C GLY A 40 -0.71 -3.13 -14.72
N ARG A 41 -0.82 -3.96 -13.67
CA ARG A 41 -0.41 -3.68 -12.28
C ARG A 41 0.78 -4.55 -11.89
N SER A 42 1.39 -4.28 -10.73
CA SER A 42 2.39 -5.18 -10.14
C SER A 42 1.97 -5.57 -8.73
N PHE A 43 2.34 -6.78 -8.31
CA PHE A 43 2.19 -7.21 -6.92
C PHE A 43 3.57 -7.35 -6.27
N GLY A 44 3.68 -6.94 -5.00
CA GLY A 44 4.93 -6.99 -4.28
C GLY A 44 4.76 -7.11 -2.77
N SER A 45 5.87 -6.98 -2.06
CA SER A 45 5.87 -7.07 -0.60
C SER A 45 6.97 -6.24 0.04
N ALA A 46 6.72 -5.84 1.28
CA ALA A 46 7.77 -5.42 2.18
C ALA A 46 8.75 -6.55 2.46
N VAL A 47 10.02 -6.19 2.59
CA VAL A 47 11.12 -7.10 2.93
C VAL A 47 12.07 -6.41 3.90
N ALA A 48 12.49 -7.13 4.94
CA ALA A 48 13.49 -6.64 5.89
C ALA A 48 14.91 -7.13 5.50
N TRP A 49 15.89 -6.38 5.91
CA TRP A 49 17.26 -6.89 5.99
C TRP A 49 17.45 -7.72 7.26
N SER A 50 18.25 -8.77 7.18
CA SER A 50 18.77 -9.48 8.34
C SER A 50 20.09 -10.17 8.01
N PRO A 51 20.94 -10.45 9.02
CA PRO A 51 22.10 -11.29 8.82
C PRO A 51 21.72 -12.69 8.33
N PRO A 52 22.60 -13.38 7.62
CA PRO A 52 22.37 -14.76 7.18
C PRO A 52 21.97 -15.67 8.35
N GLY A 53 20.96 -16.52 8.12
CA GLY A 53 20.46 -17.47 9.13
C GLY A 53 19.51 -16.88 10.16
N ALA A 54 19.24 -15.59 10.15
CA ALA A 54 18.26 -14.97 11.04
C ALA A 54 16.84 -15.41 10.70
N ASN A 55 16.05 -15.68 11.74
CA ASN A 55 14.63 -16.03 11.60
C ASN A 55 13.78 -14.75 11.44
N ARG A 56 13.82 -14.14 10.25
CA ARG A 56 13.16 -12.88 9.90
C ARG A 56 12.46 -12.99 8.54
N GLY A 57 11.54 -12.07 8.27
CA GLY A 57 10.91 -11.85 6.96
C GLY A 57 11.87 -11.15 5.99
N SER A 58 12.97 -11.78 5.66
CA SER A 58 14.05 -11.21 4.88
C SER A 58 14.51 -12.12 3.75
N PHE A 59 15.21 -11.53 2.79
CA PHE A 59 15.85 -12.28 1.70
C PHE A 59 17.00 -13.20 2.17
N ALA A 60 17.47 -13.06 3.41
CA ALA A 60 18.43 -13.99 4.03
C ALA A 60 17.77 -15.26 4.60
N ASN A 61 16.45 -15.36 4.60
CA ASN A 61 15.68 -16.53 5.03
C ASN A 61 15.24 -17.35 3.81
N PRO A 62 15.81 -18.56 3.57
CA PRO A 62 15.52 -19.34 2.36
C PRO A 62 14.05 -19.72 2.19
N ALA A 63 13.30 -19.91 3.29
CA ALA A 63 11.88 -20.24 3.21
C ALA A 63 11.05 -19.01 2.79
N TYR A 64 11.42 -17.82 3.29
CA TYR A 64 10.76 -16.57 2.94
C TYR A 64 11.08 -16.14 1.50
N VAL A 65 12.34 -16.27 1.09
CA VAL A 65 12.81 -15.98 -0.27
C VAL A 65 12.00 -16.73 -1.33
N ARG A 66 11.74 -18.03 -1.12
CA ARG A 66 10.93 -18.80 -2.06
C ARG A 66 9.53 -18.23 -2.29
N ILE A 67 8.97 -17.55 -1.27
CA ILE A 67 7.67 -16.88 -1.42
C ILE A 67 7.85 -15.57 -2.18
N LEU A 68 8.86 -14.76 -1.85
CA LEU A 68 9.14 -13.50 -2.56
C LEU A 68 9.38 -13.76 -4.05
N ASP A 69 10.29 -14.67 -4.38
CA ASP A 69 10.67 -14.99 -5.76
C ASP A 69 9.49 -15.55 -6.58
N ARG A 70 8.57 -16.27 -5.92
CA ARG A 70 7.39 -16.80 -6.58
C ARG A 70 6.29 -15.76 -6.78
N GLU A 71 6.00 -14.94 -5.76
CA GLU A 71 4.78 -14.15 -5.73
C GLU A 71 4.96 -12.69 -6.13
N CYS A 72 6.16 -12.13 -5.98
CA CYS A 72 6.40 -10.70 -6.06
C CYS A 72 7.13 -10.28 -7.35
N GLY A 73 6.82 -9.10 -7.84
CA GLY A 73 7.56 -8.38 -8.88
C GLY A 73 8.14 -7.06 -8.38
N VAL A 74 7.71 -6.63 -7.18
CA VAL A 74 8.14 -5.38 -6.53
C VAL A 74 8.54 -5.67 -5.09
N LEU A 75 9.63 -5.07 -4.64
CA LEU A 75 10.03 -5.05 -3.23
C LEU A 75 10.00 -3.63 -2.67
N VAL A 76 9.76 -3.52 -1.38
CA VAL A 76 9.90 -2.27 -0.62
C VAL A 76 10.63 -2.57 0.70
N PRO A 77 11.64 -1.78 1.10
CA PRO A 77 12.31 -1.97 2.38
C PRO A 77 11.33 -1.69 3.52
N GLU A 78 11.26 -2.59 4.50
CA GLU A 78 10.37 -2.40 5.66
C GLU A 78 10.85 -1.24 6.54
N ASN A 79 12.17 -1.13 6.75
CA ASN A 79 12.76 -0.12 7.64
C ASN A 79 14.03 0.55 7.08
N GLU A 80 14.74 -0.11 6.19
CA GLU A 80 16.15 0.12 5.88
C GLU A 80 16.41 1.42 5.10
N LEU A 81 15.35 2.07 4.57
CA LEU A 81 15.46 3.42 3.98
C LEU A 81 14.95 4.53 4.92
N LYS A 82 14.38 4.20 6.07
CA LYS A 82 13.95 5.19 7.06
C LYS A 82 15.16 5.90 7.69
N TRP A 83 15.00 7.17 8.04
CA TRP A 83 16.10 7.99 8.59
C TRP A 83 16.83 7.37 9.79
N ALA A 84 16.12 6.67 10.67
CA ALA A 84 16.73 6.02 11.83
C ALA A 84 17.78 4.97 11.44
N TRP A 85 17.66 4.39 10.23
CA TRP A 85 18.62 3.41 9.69
C TRP A 85 19.64 4.06 8.76
N THR A 86 19.19 4.95 7.86
CA THR A 86 20.07 5.54 6.84
C THR A 86 20.88 6.71 7.32
N ARG A 87 20.44 7.43 8.38
CA ARG A 87 21.13 8.61 8.93
C ARG A 87 21.15 8.56 10.48
N PRO A 88 21.94 7.64 11.07
CA PRO A 88 21.97 7.42 12.52
C PRO A 88 22.59 8.60 13.31
N ALA A 89 23.32 9.52 12.65
CA ALA A 89 23.85 10.77 13.20
C ALA A 89 23.71 11.89 12.17
N PRO A 90 23.77 13.18 12.58
CA PRO A 90 23.57 14.32 11.68
C PRO A 90 24.52 14.33 10.48
N ASP A 91 25.77 13.93 10.69
CA ASP A 91 26.88 13.95 9.77
C ASP A 91 27.24 12.56 9.19
N ARG A 92 26.43 11.53 9.48
CA ARG A 92 26.76 10.16 9.08
C ARG A 92 25.58 9.46 8.45
N PHE A 93 25.81 8.96 7.23
CA PHE A 93 24.90 8.03 6.55
C PHE A 93 25.37 6.58 6.69
N ASP A 94 24.42 5.65 6.77
CA ASP A 94 24.65 4.21 6.75
C ASP A 94 23.63 3.51 5.84
N PHE A 95 24.06 3.15 4.66
CA PHE A 95 23.21 2.51 3.65
C PHE A 95 23.40 1.00 3.52
N ARG A 96 24.27 0.39 4.34
CA ARG A 96 24.66 -1.03 4.18
C ARG A 96 23.48 -1.98 4.08
N GLN A 97 22.45 -1.79 4.89
CA GLN A 97 21.27 -2.64 4.90
C GLN A 97 20.38 -2.41 3.67
N MET A 98 20.15 -1.15 3.32
CA MET A 98 19.37 -0.79 2.13
C MET A 98 20.11 -1.17 0.84
N ASP A 99 21.44 -1.01 0.79
CA ASP A 99 22.25 -1.45 -0.35
C ASP A 99 22.10 -2.96 -0.59
N ALA A 100 22.08 -3.75 0.47
CA ALA A 100 21.88 -5.20 0.35
C ALA A 100 20.49 -5.55 -0.22
N ILE A 101 19.43 -4.81 0.15
CA ILE A 101 18.09 -4.96 -0.43
C ILE A 101 18.09 -4.54 -1.90
N ALA A 102 18.67 -3.40 -2.22
CA ALA A 102 18.76 -2.89 -3.60
C ALA A 102 19.52 -3.85 -4.52
N ASP A 103 20.63 -4.39 -4.02
CA ASP A 103 21.44 -5.38 -4.72
C ASP A 103 20.69 -6.70 -4.94
N TYR A 104 19.95 -7.15 -3.94
CA TYR A 104 19.09 -8.32 -4.05
C TYR A 104 18.00 -8.10 -5.10
N ALA A 105 17.26 -6.98 -5.02
CA ALA A 105 16.23 -6.63 -5.98
C ALA A 105 16.77 -6.59 -7.43
N ARG A 106 17.91 -5.93 -7.63
CA ARG A 106 18.57 -5.84 -8.94
C ARG A 106 18.98 -7.21 -9.50
N ARG A 107 19.59 -8.07 -8.68
CA ARG A 107 20.05 -9.40 -9.10
C ARG A 107 18.91 -10.35 -9.44
N HIS A 108 17.76 -10.21 -8.79
CA HIS A 108 16.58 -11.07 -8.98
C HIS A 108 15.51 -10.43 -9.90
N GLY A 109 15.79 -9.26 -10.46
CA GLY A 109 14.88 -8.61 -11.41
C GLY A 109 13.62 -8.00 -10.79
N PHE A 110 13.61 -7.71 -9.48
CA PHE A 110 12.53 -6.99 -8.84
C PHE A 110 12.59 -5.49 -9.12
N LYS A 111 11.45 -4.87 -9.29
CA LYS A 111 11.31 -3.43 -9.13
C LYS A 111 11.50 -3.09 -7.65
N LEU A 112 12.00 -1.87 -7.36
CA LEU A 112 12.23 -1.43 -5.99
C LEU A 112 11.51 -0.12 -5.72
N ARG A 113 10.73 -0.04 -4.63
CA ARG A 113 10.17 1.20 -4.09
C ARG A 113 11.03 1.72 -2.94
N GLY A 114 11.10 3.03 -2.79
CA GLY A 114 11.79 3.70 -1.68
C GLY A 114 10.80 4.11 -0.59
N HIS A 115 10.81 3.41 0.53
CA HIS A 115 10.02 3.73 1.70
C HIS A 115 10.95 4.03 2.87
N THR A 116 11.04 5.24 3.32
CA THR A 116 10.46 6.51 2.88
C THR A 116 11.53 7.62 2.98
N LEU A 117 11.43 8.67 2.17
CA LEU A 117 12.36 9.80 2.28
C LEU A 117 12.14 10.59 3.56
N PHE A 118 10.90 10.70 4.05
CA PHE A 118 10.61 11.31 5.36
C PHE A 118 9.35 10.71 6.00
N TRP A 119 9.48 10.22 7.25
CA TRP A 119 8.37 9.75 8.07
C TRP A 119 8.06 10.76 9.16
N THR A 120 6.90 11.41 9.07
CA THR A 120 6.60 12.63 9.80
C THR A 120 6.40 12.47 11.32
N PRO A 121 5.78 11.38 11.88
CA PRO A 121 5.62 11.26 13.33
C PRO A 121 6.97 11.20 14.07
N THR A 122 7.20 12.13 14.99
CA THR A 122 8.49 12.31 15.71
C THR A 122 8.98 11.09 16.47
N LYS A 123 8.06 10.19 16.87
CA LYS A 123 8.42 8.92 17.54
C LYS A 123 9.30 8.01 16.67
N TRP A 124 9.30 8.22 15.34
CA TRP A 124 10.07 7.44 14.38
C TRP A 124 11.34 8.15 13.88
N TYR A 125 11.57 9.37 14.34
CA TYR A 125 12.80 10.09 14.03
C TYR A 125 14.02 9.40 14.68
N PRO A 126 15.20 9.48 14.07
CA PRO A 126 16.42 9.22 14.80
C PRO A 126 16.50 10.16 16.02
N LYS A 127 17.06 9.69 17.12
CA LYS A 127 17.08 10.45 18.39
C LYS A 127 17.69 11.83 18.26
N TRP A 128 18.69 11.99 17.40
CA TRP A 128 19.32 13.29 17.16
C TRP A 128 18.33 14.26 16.49
N LEU A 129 17.62 13.84 15.43
CA LEU A 129 16.65 14.70 14.74
C LEU A 129 15.49 15.10 15.67
N ALA A 130 14.97 14.17 16.47
CA ALA A 130 13.92 14.46 17.43
C ALA A 130 14.30 15.54 18.47
N ARG A 131 15.60 15.70 18.73
CA ARG A 131 16.15 16.68 19.68
C ARG A 131 16.69 17.95 19.02
N THR A 132 16.79 17.97 17.69
CA THR A 132 17.28 19.13 16.94
C THR A 132 16.35 20.33 17.14
N ARG A 133 16.95 21.44 17.47
CA ARG A 133 16.34 22.77 17.49
C ARG A 133 16.97 23.57 16.37
N PHE A 134 16.22 23.78 15.31
CA PHE A 134 16.71 24.54 14.16
C PHE A 134 16.87 26.02 14.54
N ALA A 135 18.01 26.62 14.24
CA ALA A 135 18.27 28.02 14.45
C ALA A 135 17.53 28.91 13.41
N SER A 136 17.23 28.34 12.24
CA SER A 136 16.51 29.01 11.15
C SER A 136 15.79 28.02 10.26
N ALA A 137 14.86 28.50 9.43
CA ALA A 137 14.22 27.73 8.36
C ALA A 137 15.29 27.20 7.38
N ALA A 138 16.27 28.01 7.02
CA ALA A 138 17.35 27.63 6.09
C ALA A 138 18.18 26.42 6.58
N GLU A 139 18.40 26.29 7.88
CA GLU A 139 19.06 25.11 8.45
C GLU A 139 18.23 23.84 8.26
N ALA A 140 16.92 23.94 8.51
CA ALA A 140 16.02 22.80 8.29
C ALA A 140 15.89 22.44 6.81
N GLU A 141 15.80 23.42 5.92
CA GLU A 141 15.80 23.21 4.47
C GLU A 141 17.05 22.51 3.99
N ALA A 142 18.23 22.98 4.42
CA ALA A 142 19.51 22.38 4.03
C ALA A 142 19.60 20.92 4.46
N LEU A 143 19.17 20.61 5.70
CA LEU A 143 19.20 19.24 6.24
C LEU A 143 18.29 18.29 5.44
N LEU A 144 17.07 18.72 5.11
CA LEU A 144 16.09 17.92 4.37
C LEU A 144 16.54 17.73 2.91
N THR A 145 16.98 18.81 2.28
CA THR A 145 17.49 18.79 0.90
C THR A 145 18.66 17.83 0.76
N GLU A 146 19.68 17.94 1.65
CA GLU A 146 20.83 17.05 1.66
C GLU A 146 20.43 15.58 1.79
N HIS A 147 19.46 15.26 2.67
CA HIS A 147 19.01 13.90 2.85
C HIS A 147 18.36 13.34 1.59
N VAL A 148 17.41 14.08 1.00
CA VAL A 148 16.71 13.66 -0.24
C VAL A 148 17.71 13.49 -1.39
N GLN A 149 18.61 14.45 -1.57
CA GLN A 149 19.65 14.41 -2.60
C GLN A 149 20.55 13.18 -2.44
N THR A 150 21.04 12.95 -1.23
CA THR A 150 21.93 11.81 -0.93
C THR A 150 21.26 10.48 -1.24
N VAL A 151 19.99 10.28 -0.83
CA VAL A 151 19.26 9.05 -1.07
C VAL A 151 18.95 8.88 -2.56
N CYS A 152 18.38 9.89 -3.21
CA CYS A 152 18.01 9.82 -4.62
C CYS A 152 19.22 9.62 -5.53
N TRP A 153 20.35 10.32 -5.27
CA TRP A 153 21.60 10.15 -6.00
C TRP A 153 22.15 8.72 -5.84
N ARG A 154 22.15 8.18 -4.60
CA ARG A 154 22.72 6.86 -4.33
C ARG A 154 22.01 5.75 -5.11
N TYR A 155 20.68 5.74 -5.13
CA TYR A 155 19.90 4.66 -5.74
C TYR A 155 19.51 4.95 -7.19
N GLY A 156 19.51 6.20 -7.62
CA GLY A 156 19.24 6.58 -8.99
C GLY A 156 18.00 5.86 -9.57
N ARG A 157 18.15 5.28 -10.75
CA ARG A 157 17.05 4.61 -11.46
C ARG A 157 16.66 3.22 -10.89
N GLN A 158 17.36 2.73 -9.86
CA GLN A 158 16.98 1.48 -9.22
C GLN A 158 15.65 1.59 -8.47
N ILE A 159 15.33 2.78 -7.95
CA ILE A 159 14.06 3.04 -7.28
C ILE A 159 13.12 3.73 -8.26
N HIS A 160 12.00 3.06 -8.59
CA HIS A 160 11.02 3.55 -9.56
C HIS A 160 9.90 4.39 -8.92
N SER A 161 9.74 4.35 -7.62
CA SER A 161 8.70 5.07 -6.87
C SER A 161 9.17 5.34 -5.45
N TYR A 162 8.98 6.57 -4.94
CA TYR A 162 9.31 6.96 -3.57
C TYR A 162 8.05 7.37 -2.80
N ASP A 163 7.90 6.86 -1.59
CA ASP A 163 7.10 7.53 -0.57
C ASP A 163 7.92 8.73 -0.07
N VAL A 164 7.64 9.91 -0.65
CA VAL A 164 8.43 11.12 -0.38
C VAL A 164 8.16 11.61 1.02
N VAL A 165 6.89 11.72 1.38
CA VAL A 165 6.46 12.02 2.75
C VAL A 165 5.43 10.98 3.18
N ASN A 166 5.66 10.40 4.35
CA ASN A 166 4.79 9.43 4.99
C ASN A 166 4.11 10.02 6.22
N GLU A 167 2.78 9.87 6.32
CA GLU A 167 1.95 10.16 7.50
C GLU A 167 2.07 11.61 8.00
N ALA A 168 1.94 12.60 7.11
CA ALA A 168 2.00 14.00 7.50
C ALA A 168 0.75 14.51 8.22
N VAL A 169 -0.40 13.89 8.02
CA VAL A 169 -1.66 14.30 8.64
C VAL A 169 -1.82 13.63 10.01
N GLN A 170 -2.20 14.43 11.01
CA GLN A 170 -2.55 13.93 12.33
C GLN A 170 -4.03 13.52 12.34
N PRO A 171 -4.38 12.25 12.60
CA PRO A 171 -5.74 11.74 12.45
C PRO A 171 -6.77 12.44 13.32
N GLU A 172 -6.42 12.77 14.55
CA GLU A 172 -7.32 13.37 15.54
C GLU A 172 -7.75 14.77 15.16
N THR A 173 -6.95 15.48 14.37
CA THR A 173 -7.16 16.89 14.01
C THR A 173 -7.34 17.15 12.52
N GLY A 174 -6.94 16.23 11.66
CA GLY A 174 -6.89 16.40 10.21
C GLY A 174 -5.90 17.48 9.74
N ARG A 175 -4.97 17.90 10.62
CA ARG A 175 -3.95 18.92 10.31
C ARG A 175 -2.59 18.27 10.07
N ILE A 176 -1.70 18.99 9.42
CA ILE A 176 -0.30 18.58 9.33
C ILE A 176 0.28 18.49 10.75
N ARG A 177 1.03 17.43 11.01
CA ARG A 177 1.62 17.14 12.32
C ARG A 177 2.55 18.26 12.77
N ASP A 178 2.41 18.64 14.04
CA ASP A 178 3.28 19.60 14.69
C ASP A 178 4.58 18.90 15.15
N THR A 179 5.66 19.14 14.44
CA THR A 179 7.00 18.60 14.71
C THR A 179 8.02 19.73 14.75
N ASN A 180 9.25 19.45 15.20
CA ASN A 180 10.31 20.46 15.13
C ASN A 180 10.61 20.92 13.69
N VAL A 181 10.47 20.02 12.70
CA VAL A 181 10.64 20.32 11.27
C VAL A 181 9.52 21.23 10.78
N THR A 182 8.26 20.88 11.02
CA THR A 182 7.10 21.66 10.55
C THR A 182 6.97 22.99 11.30
N ARG A 183 7.47 23.09 12.53
CA ARG A 183 7.57 24.39 13.25
C ARG A 183 8.64 25.30 12.65
N ALA A 184 9.76 24.73 12.17
CA ALA A 184 10.83 25.53 11.57
C ALA A 184 10.46 26.05 10.19
N LEU A 185 9.72 25.24 9.38
CA LEU A 185 9.46 25.51 7.97
C LEU A 185 8.02 25.99 7.68
N GLY A 186 7.07 25.65 8.54
CA GLY A 186 5.65 25.60 8.16
C GLY A 186 5.32 24.29 7.41
N GLY A 187 4.11 23.79 7.65
CA GLY A 187 3.73 22.48 7.12
C GLY A 187 3.70 22.41 5.60
N ASP A 188 3.10 23.39 4.94
CA ASP A 188 3.01 23.42 3.49
C ASP A 188 4.38 23.56 2.82
N HIS A 189 5.24 24.44 3.34
CA HIS A 189 6.58 24.63 2.80
C HIS A 189 7.46 23.40 2.98
N PHE A 190 7.39 22.74 4.13
CA PHE A 190 8.05 21.45 4.35
C PHE A 190 7.68 20.42 3.28
N LEU A 191 6.38 20.25 3.04
CA LEU A 191 5.89 19.28 2.06
C LEU A 191 6.34 19.65 0.64
N ASP A 192 6.18 20.90 0.24
CA ASP A 192 6.57 21.38 -1.08
C ASP A 192 8.08 21.21 -1.31
N LEU A 193 8.91 21.56 -0.32
CA LEU A 193 10.36 21.34 -0.37
C LEU A 193 10.72 19.89 -0.63
N MET A 194 10.13 18.95 0.12
CA MET A 194 10.41 17.52 -0.02
C MET A 194 10.08 17.01 -1.42
N PHE A 195 8.89 17.35 -1.94
CA PHE A 195 8.45 16.87 -3.25
C PHE A 195 9.20 17.54 -4.41
N HIS A 196 9.48 18.84 -4.34
CA HIS A 196 10.25 19.53 -5.38
C HIS A 196 11.69 19.04 -5.43
N THR A 197 12.32 18.82 -4.27
CA THR A 197 13.68 18.23 -4.21
C THR A 197 13.67 16.82 -4.77
N ALA A 198 12.73 15.97 -4.36
CA ALA A 198 12.63 14.61 -4.89
C ALA A 198 12.40 14.58 -6.41
N ARG A 199 11.59 15.50 -6.96
CA ARG A 199 11.35 15.61 -8.40
C ARG A 199 12.60 16.04 -9.16
N ALA A 200 13.39 16.97 -8.61
CA ALA A 200 14.63 17.41 -9.20
C ALA A 200 15.66 16.27 -9.27
N GLU A 201 15.81 15.50 -8.17
CA GLU A 201 16.83 14.46 -8.06
C GLU A 201 16.40 13.10 -8.66
N ALA A 202 15.11 12.80 -8.69
CA ALA A 202 14.56 11.55 -9.24
C ALA A 202 13.43 11.83 -10.25
N PRO A 203 13.68 12.51 -11.39
CA PRO A 203 12.64 12.89 -12.34
C PRO A 203 11.92 11.70 -12.98
N HIS A 204 12.54 10.54 -12.98
CA HIS A 204 12.00 9.28 -13.51
C HIS A 204 11.07 8.56 -12.53
N ALA A 205 11.15 8.88 -11.23
CA ALA A 205 10.43 8.15 -10.21
C ALA A 205 9.01 8.70 -9.99
N GLN A 206 8.09 7.82 -9.66
CA GLN A 206 6.78 8.20 -9.16
C GLN A 206 6.90 8.73 -7.73
N LEU A 207 6.40 9.93 -7.48
CA LEU A 207 6.43 10.57 -6.17
C LEU A 207 5.08 10.41 -5.47
N VAL A 208 5.11 9.80 -4.30
CA VAL A 208 3.93 9.36 -3.56
C VAL A 208 3.85 10.08 -2.21
N TYR A 209 2.68 10.62 -1.90
CA TYR A 209 2.29 10.91 -0.53
C TYR A 209 1.66 9.65 0.05
N ASN A 210 2.21 9.07 1.11
CA ASN A 210 1.75 7.81 1.71
C ASN A 210 1.12 8.05 3.08
N ASP A 211 -0.05 7.45 3.34
CA ASP A 211 -0.72 7.60 4.63
C ASP A 211 -1.67 6.41 4.92
N TYR A 212 -2.12 6.29 6.19
CA TYR A 212 -2.92 5.15 6.68
C TYR A 212 -4.41 5.41 6.79
N MET A 213 -4.98 6.25 5.89
CA MET A 213 -6.44 6.37 5.79
C MET A 213 -7.06 4.99 5.65
N SER A 214 -8.19 4.80 6.28
CA SER A 214 -8.85 3.50 6.33
C SER A 214 -10.32 3.60 5.88
N TRP A 215 -10.85 2.53 5.33
CA TRP A 215 -12.26 2.44 4.96
C TRP A 215 -13.17 2.14 6.16
N GLU A 216 -12.61 1.77 7.30
CA GLU A 216 -13.31 1.67 8.56
C GLU A 216 -13.80 3.06 9.00
N ARG A 217 -14.96 3.09 9.65
CA ARG A 217 -15.65 4.33 9.95
C ARG A 217 -15.62 4.66 11.45
N THR A 218 -14.44 4.94 11.97
CA THR A 218 -14.32 5.63 13.26
C THR A 218 -14.38 7.15 13.07
N GLY A 219 -14.63 7.91 14.13
CA GLY A 219 -14.61 9.38 14.04
C GLY A 219 -13.23 9.91 13.66
N GLU A 220 -12.18 9.27 14.15
CA GLU A 220 -10.79 9.61 13.83
C GLU A 220 -10.47 9.33 12.35
N ASP A 221 -10.90 8.18 11.80
CA ASP A 221 -10.71 7.87 10.39
C ASP A 221 -11.37 8.93 9.48
N GLN A 222 -12.55 9.44 9.84
CA GLN A 222 -13.24 10.48 9.05
C GLN A 222 -12.48 11.82 9.08
N THR A 223 -11.95 12.21 10.24
CA THR A 223 -11.14 13.42 10.40
C THR A 223 -9.83 13.29 9.60
N HIS A 224 -9.20 12.13 9.65
CA HIS A 224 -7.98 11.83 8.91
C HIS A 224 -8.21 11.91 7.39
N ILE A 225 -9.23 11.23 6.86
CA ILE A 225 -9.62 11.26 5.44
C ILE A 225 -9.84 12.70 4.98
N SER A 226 -10.59 13.50 5.74
CA SER A 226 -10.85 14.91 5.41
C SER A 226 -9.56 15.74 5.38
N GLY A 227 -8.63 15.46 6.32
CA GLY A 227 -7.31 16.11 6.36
C GLY A 227 -6.45 15.77 5.16
N VAL A 228 -6.44 14.50 4.75
CA VAL A 228 -5.69 14.04 3.57
C VAL A 228 -6.26 14.65 2.28
N LEU A 229 -7.59 14.68 2.10
CA LEU A 229 -8.20 15.33 0.94
C LEU A 229 -7.79 16.81 0.84
N LYS A 230 -7.86 17.54 1.96
CA LYS A 230 -7.44 18.96 2.02
C LYS A 230 -5.95 19.12 1.68
N LEU A 231 -5.10 18.21 2.14
CA LEU A 231 -3.67 18.23 1.83
C LEU A 231 -3.43 17.99 0.34
N LEU A 232 -4.10 17.01 -0.27
CA LEU A 232 -4.00 16.71 -1.70
C LEU A 232 -4.48 17.89 -2.56
N GLU A 233 -5.59 18.51 -2.19
CA GLU A 233 -6.08 19.74 -2.84
C GLU A 233 -5.04 20.87 -2.73
N GLY A 234 -4.40 21.02 -1.57
CA GLY A 234 -3.32 21.98 -1.33
C GLY A 234 -2.14 21.76 -2.28
N PHE A 235 -1.68 20.51 -2.47
CA PHE A 235 -0.64 20.18 -3.44
C PHE A 235 -1.00 20.62 -4.85
N ARG A 236 -2.22 20.36 -5.31
CA ARG A 236 -2.66 20.81 -6.66
C ARG A 236 -2.66 22.32 -6.79
N LYS A 237 -3.14 23.03 -5.77
CA LYS A 237 -3.18 24.51 -5.77
C LYS A 237 -1.79 25.13 -5.82
N ARG A 238 -0.79 24.51 -5.16
CA ARG A 238 0.59 25.01 -5.11
C ARG A 238 1.48 24.49 -6.24
N GLY A 239 1.00 23.52 -7.02
CA GLY A 239 1.80 22.89 -8.07
C GLY A 239 2.86 21.92 -7.54
N THR A 240 2.68 21.38 -6.34
CA THR A 240 3.56 20.40 -5.73
C THR A 240 3.55 19.10 -6.55
N PRO A 241 4.70 18.56 -6.96
CA PRO A 241 4.79 17.46 -7.93
C PRO A 241 4.52 16.09 -7.29
N VAL A 242 3.31 15.88 -6.78
CA VAL A 242 2.83 14.60 -6.26
C VAL A 242 2.11 13.85 -7.36
N ASP A 243 2.53 12.62 -7.65
CA ASP A 243 1.97 11.78 -8.72
C ASP A 243 0.83 10.87 -8.20
N ALA A 244 0.95 10.38 -6.97
CA ALA A 244 0.02 9.39 -6.45
C ALA A 244 -0.24 9.55 -4.95
N LEU A 245 -1.41 9.07 -4.52
CA LEU A 245 -1.70 8.76 -3.14
C LEU A 245 -1.36 7.29 -2.87
N GLY A 246 -0.46 7.06 -1.91
CA GLY A 246 -0.24 5.76 -1.31
C GLY A 246 -1.26 5.53 -0.18
N VAL A 247 -2.04 4.49 -0.32
CA VAL A 247 -2.95 4.01 0.72
C VAL A 247 -2.28 2.82 1.40
N GLN A 248 -1.90 2.94 2.67
CA GLN A 248 -1.21 1.86 3.38
C GLN A 248 -2.05 0.57 3.38
N SER A 249 -3.36 0.71 3.51
CA SER A 249 -4.28 -0.44 3.45
C SER A 249 -4.07 -1.46 4.57
N HIS A 250 -3.67 -1.01 5.75
CA HIS A 250 -3.72 -1.80 6.98
C HIS A 250 -5.18 -1.92 7.44
N ILE A 251 -5.96 -2.75 6.76
CA ILE A 251 -7.40 -2.87 7.05
C ILE A 251 -7.67 -3.67 8.33
N ARG A 252 -8.72 -3.28 9.06
CA ARG A 252 -8.97 -3.76 10.42
C ARG A 252 -10.37 -4.33 10.59
N LEU A 253 -10.46 -5.54 11.10
CA LEU A 253 -11.74 -6.08 11.60
C LEU A 253 -12.01 -5.52 13.00
N LEU A 254 -12.74 -4.41 13.07
CA LEU A 254 -13.05 -3.70 14.32
C LEU A 254 -14.26 -4.26 15.03
N LYS A 255 -15.08 -5.06 14.36
CA LYS A 255 -16.34 -5.63 14.85
C LYS A 255 -16.41 -7.12 14.53
N SER A 256 -17.13 -7.88 15.35
CA SER A 256 -17.42 -9.30 15.10
C SER A 256 -18.67 -9.51 14.23
N GLU A 257 -19.04 -8.51 13.45
CA GLU A 257 -20.18 -8.55 12.54
C GLU A 257 -19.88 -9.35 11.26
N PRO A 258 -20.91 -9.82 10.55
CA PRO A 258 -20.74 -10.41 9.23
C PRO A 258 -20.03 -9.42 8.29
N VAL A 259 -19.07 -9.91 7.51
CA VAL A 259 -18.29 -9.08 6.56
C VAL A 259 -19.21 -8.25 5.65
N ALA A 260 -20.30 -8.83 5.14
CA ALA A 260 -21.27 -8.13 4.29
C ALA A 260 -21.92 -6.90 4.99
N ALA A 261 -22.08 -6.90 6.30
CA ALA A 261 -22.57 -5.73 7.04
C ALA A 261 -21.54 -4.62 7.09
N ILE A 262 -20.28 -4.99 7.41
CA ILE A 262 -19.15 -4.05 7.45
C ILE A 262 -18.95 -3.38 6.08
N VAL A 263 -18.98 -4.17 5.00
CA VAL A 263 -18.82 -3.69 3.63
C VAL A 263 -19.93 -2.69 3.26
N ARG A 264 -21.19 -2.99 3.55
CA ARG A 264 -22.32 -2.06 3.26
C ARG A 264 -22.14 -0.68 3.91
N GLU A 265 -21.54 -0.65 5.10
CA GLU A 265 -21.29 0.62 5.80
C GLU A 265 -20.08 1.36 5.25
N SER A 266 -19.04 0.64 4.83
CA SER A 266 -17.71 1.19 4.51
C SER A 266 -17.56 1.55 3.02
N GLU A 267 -18.11 0.74 2.10
CA GLU A 267 -17.83 0.85 0.66
C GLU A 267 -18.18 2.21 0.07
N ARG A 268 -19.42 2.66 0.24
CA ARG A 268 -19.88 3.92 -0.37
C ARG A 268 -19.11 5.17 0.09
N PRO A 269 -18.83 5.36 1.39
CA PRO A 269 -17.99 6.47 1.83
C PRO A 269 -16.54 6.36 1.34
N TRP A 270 -15.99 5.14 1.28
CA TRP A 270 -14.64 4.90 0.78
C TRP A 270 -14.52 5.22 -0.70
N ARG A 271 -15.49 4.78 -1.52
CA ARG A 271 -15.53 5.16 -2.94
C ARG A 271 -15.58 6.66 -3.13
N ARG A 272 -16.39 7.39 -2.37
CA ARG A 272 -16.42 8.88 -2.46
C ARG A 272 -15.04 9.50 -2.22
N PHE A 273 -14.33 9.01 -1.21
CA PHE A 273 -12.95 9.44 -0.96
C PHE A 273 -12.04 9.18 -2.16
N LEU A 274 -12.06 7.96 -2.69
CA LEU A 274 -11.24 7.58 -3.84
C LEU A 274 -11.62 8.38 -5.11
N ASP A 275 -12.91 8.60 -5.33
CA ASP A 275 -13.43 9.40 -6.45
C ASP A 275 -12.89 10.85 -6.40
N GLU A 276 -12.87 11.47 -5.22
CA GLU A 276 -12.30 12.81 -5.01
C GLU A 276 -10.80 12.82 -5.29
N VAL A 277 -10.05 11.82 -4.82
CA VAL A 277 -8.61 11.68 -5.09
C VAL A 277 -8.34 11.56 -6.59
N VAL A 278 -9.07 10.68 -7.27
CA VAL A 278 -8.92 10.46 -8.71
C VAL A 278 -9.37 11.68 -9.52
N ALA A 279 -10.44 12.37 -9.12
CA ALA A 279 -10.90 13.61 -9.76
C ALA A 279 -9.85 14.73 -9.69
N MET A 280 -9.03 14.76 -8.64
CA MET A 280 -7.86 15.66 -8.55
C MET A 280 -6.69 15.23 -9.45
N GLY A 281 -6.79 14.10 -10.19
CA GLY A 281 -5.77 13.61 -11.11
C GLY A 281 -4.65 12.81 -10.46
N TYR A 282 -4.83 12.32 -9.24
CA TYR A 282 -3.85 11.43 -8.60
C TYR A 282 -4.02 9.98 -9.04
N LYS A 283 -2.90 9.26 -9.14
CA LYS A 283 -2.88 7.80 -9.15
C LYS A 283 -3.06 7.26 -7.74
N LEU A 284 -3.35 5.97 -7.63
CA LEU A 284 -3.49 5.24 -6.37
C LEU A 284 -2.46 4.11 -6.31
N ILE A 285 -1.97 3.84 -5.12
CA ILE A 285 -1.12 2.67 -4.82
C ILE A 285 -1.59 2.06 -3.51
N ILE A 286 -1.70 0.74 -3.45
CA ILE A 286 -1.75 0.02 -2.17
C ILE A 286 -0.31 -0.26 -1.75
N THR A 287 0.14 0.35 -0.66
CA THR A 287 1.56 0.37 -0.27
C THR A 287 1.93 -0.64 0.81
N GLU A 288 0.99 -1.05 1.68
CA GLU A 288 1.31 -1.77 2.92
C GLU A 288 0.20 -2.74 3.35
N PHE A 289 -0.45 -3.39 2.38
CA PHE A 289 -1.64 -4.20 2.63
C PHE A 289 -1.42 -5.34 3.63
N ASP A 290 -2.24 -5.35 4.67
CA ASP A 290 -2.47 -6.48 5.56
C ASP A 290 -3.86 -6.39 6.22
N VAL A 291 -4.26 -7.42 6.98
CA VAL A 291 -5.55 -7.47 7.67
C VAL A 291 -5.34 -7.68 9.16
N ASN A 292 -5.65 -6.70 9.96
CA ASN A 292 -5.68 -6.87 11.41
C ASN A 292 -6.93 -7.66 11.83
N ASP A 293 -6.75 -8.94 12.13
CA ASP A 293 -7.80 -9.89 12.48
C ASP A 293 -8.15 -9.91 13.97
N ARG A 294 -7.84 -8.83 14.72
CA ARG A 294 -8.01 -8.77 16.18
C ARG A 294 -9.39 -9.23 16.63
N MET A 295 -10.44 -8.79 15.95
CA MET A 295 -11.83 -9.10 16.29
C MET A 295 -12.43 -10.27 15.49
N ALA A 296 -11.65 -10.92 14.63
CA ALA A 296 -12.13 -12.09 13.89
C ALA A 296 -12.45 -13.24 14.86
N PRO A 297 -13.69 -13.75 14.89
CA PRO A 297 -14.12 -14.72 15.90
C PRO A 297 -13.82 -16.16 15.50
N GLY A 298 -13.68 -17.02 16.50
CA GLY A 298 -13.69 -18.48 16.36
C GLY A 298 -12.33 -19.13 16.03
N PRO A 299 -12.36 -20.42 15.63
CA PRO A 299 -11.17 -21.19 15.32
C PRO A 299 -10.45 -20.67 14.07
N ILE A 300 -9.20 -21.08 13.88
CA ILE A 300 -8.30 -20.61 12.79
C ILE A 300 -8.99 -20.66 11.42
N ALA A 301 -9.63 -21.78 11.07
CA ALA A 301 -10.27 -21.92 9.76
C ALA A 301 -11.38 -20.88 9.51
N ARG A 302 -12.14 -20.52 10.53
CA ARG A 302 -13.16 -19.47 10.45
C ARG A 302 -12.51 -18.08 10.36
N ARG A 303 -11.47 -17.82 11.14
CA ARG A 303 -10.71 -16.57 11.08
C ARG A 303 -10.11 -16.35 9.71
N ASP A 304 -9.44 -17.35 9.13
CA ASP A 304 -8.87 -17.29 7.78
C ASP A 304 -9.93 -16.98 6.72
N ARG A 305 -11.12 -17.54 6.83
CA ARG A 305 -12.24 -17.24 5.93
C ARG A 305 -12.71 -15.79 6.06
N VAL A 306 -12.96 -15.33 7.28
CA VAL A 306 -13.40 -13.94 7.53
C VAL A 306 -12.36 -12.94 7.05
N VAL A 307 -11.07 -13.20 7.29
CA VAL A 307 -9.96 -12.37 6.78
C VAL A 307 -9.94 -12.34 5.26
N ALA A 308 -10.09 -13.49 4.61
CA ALA A 308 -10.10 -13.59 3.15
C ALA A 308 -11.31 -12.88 2.52
N ASP A 309 -12.50 -13.07 3.08
CA ASP A 309 -13.75 -12.43 2.59
C ASP A 309 -13.67 -10.90 2.74
N TYR A 310 -13.15 -10.43 3.86
CA TYR A 310 -12.97 -8.99 4.12
C TYR A 310 -11.93 -8.36 3.20
N ALA A 311 -10.78 -9.00 3.06
CA ALA A 311 -9.74 -8.59 2.14
C ALA A 311 -10.24 -8.56 0.68
N ARG A 312 -11.00 -9.58 0.26
CA ARG A 312 -11.57 -9.65 -1.07
C ARG A 312 -12.48 -8.47 -1.36
N ALA A 313 -13.41 -8.17 -0.45
CA ALA A 313 -14.34 -7.06 -0.60
C ALA A 313 -13.61 -5.71 -0.70
N TYR A 314 -12.59 -5.47 0.14
CA TYR A 314 -11.77 -4.27 0.06
C TYR A 314 -11.02 -4.16 -1.27
N LEU A 315 -10.35 -5.23 -1.67
CA LEU A 315 -9.57 -5.26 -2.91
C LEU A 315 -10.44 -5.12 -4.16
N ASP A 316 -11.65 -5.68 -4.18
CA ASP A 316 -12.59 -5.49 -5.28
C ASP A 316 -12.97 -4.00 -5.46
N VAL A 317 -13.12 -3.25 -4.36
CA VAL A 317 -13.32 -1.79 -4.42
C VAL A 317 -12.08 -1.10 -4.97
N MET A 318 -10.91 -1.34 -4.41
CA MET A 318 -9.66 -0.67 -4.82
C MET A 318 -9.31 -0.98 -6.28
N LEU A 319 -9.42 -2.23 -6.69
CA LEU A 319 -9.09 -2.70 -8.04
C LEU A 319 -10.08 -2.26 -9.11
N SER A 320 -11.26 -1.76 -8.72
CA SER A 320 -12.21 -1.16 -9.67
C SER A 320 -11.75 0.20 -10.23
N TYR A 321 -10.69 0.78 -9.66
CA TYR A 321 -10.10 2.04 -10.11
C TYR A 321 -8.95 1.78 -11.10
N PRO A 322 -9.08 2.22 -12.38
CA PRO A 322 -8.00 2.08 -13.37
C PRO A 322 -6.71 2.83 -12.95
N GLN A 323 -6.83 3.83 -12.09
CA GLN A 323 -5.73 4.62 -11.57
C GLN A 323 -4.86 3.88 -10.54
N LEU A 324 -5.34 2.71 -10.03
CA LEU A 324 -4.58 1.90 -9.11
C LEU A 324 -3.42 1.19 -9.83
N GLY A 325 -2.21 1.44 -9.34
CA GLY A 325 -0.96 0.83 -9.82
C GLY A 325 -0.54 -0.38 -8.98
N ASP A 326 0.63 -0.26 -8.34
CA ASP A 326 1.20 -1.36 -7.54
C ASP A 326 0.35 -1.71 -6.31
N ILE A 327 0.36 -3.00 -5.95
CA ILE A 327 -0.27 -3.54 -4.75
C ILE A 327 0.81 -4.25 -3.94
N LEU A 328 1.13 -3.76 -2.76
CA LEU A 328 2.15 -4.33 -1.90
C LEU A 328 1.57 -4.84 -0.59
N ALA A 329 1.89 -6.06 -0.24
CA ALA A 329 1.62 -6.62 1.08
C ALA A 329 2.67 -6.11 2.09
N TRP A 330 2.28 -5.86 3.33
CA TRP A 330 3.26 -5.50 4.37
C TRP A 330 3.81 -6.76 5.04
N GLY A 331 4.55 -7.53 4.25
CA GLY A 331 5.06 -8.85 4.58
C GLY A 331 4.15 -9.98 4.11
N MET A 332 4.76 -11.14 3.84
CA MET A 332 4.07 -12.29 3.22
C MET A 332 3.66 -13.37 4.22
N VAL A 333 4.26 -13.41 5.41
CA VAL A 333 4.15 -14.54 6.35
C VAL A 333 3.75 -14.07 7.74
N ASP A 334 2.67 -14.61 8.31
CA ASP A 334 2.14 -14.26 9.63
C ASP A 334 3.20 -14.22 10.73
N ARG A 335 4.18 -15.12 10.66
CA ARG A 335 5.25 -15.25 11.66
C ARG A 335 6.07 -13.99 11.86
N TYR A 336 6.18 -13.16 10.82
CA TYR A 336 7.04 -11.97 10.78
C TYR A 336 6.23 -10.68 10.68
N SER A 337 4.91 -10.76 10.73
CA SER A 337 4.04 -9.59 10.65
C SER A 337 4.23 -8.67 11.86
N TRP A 338 4.33 -7.37 11.60
CA TRP A 338 4.37 -6.34 12.63
C TRP A 338 3.11 -6.32 13.50
N LEU A 339 1.99 -6.81 12.98
CA LEU A 339 0.71 -6.89 13.69
C LEU A 339 0.77 -7.74 14.97
N GLU A 340 1.72 -8.68 15.06
CA GLU A 340 1.92 -9.51 16.26
C GLU A 340 2.26 -8.68 17.49
N GLY A 341 3.04 -7.60 17.32
CA GLY A 341 3.45 -6.71 18.40
C GLY A 341 2.63 -5.43 18.53
N PHE A 342 1.97 -5.00 17.45
CA PHE A 342 1.31 -3.71 17.40
C PHE A 342 -0.05 -3.70 18.12
N ASP A 343 -0.90 -4.67 17.83
CA ASP A 343 -2.27 -4.72 18.37
C ASP A 343 -2.65 -6.18 18.67
N PRO A 344 -2.09 -6.78 19.73
CA PRO A 344 -2.26 -8.19 20.01
C PRO A 344 -3.72 -8.53 20.30
N ARG A 345 -4.11 -9.76 19.96
CA ARG A 345 -5.44 -10.29 20.26
C ARG A 345 -5.63 -10.51 21.76
N ALA A 346 -6.85 -10.29 22.25
CA ALA A 346 -7.19 -10.51 23.66
C ALA A 346 -7.05 -11.99 24.07
N ASP A 347 -7.30 -12.92 23.13
CA ASP A 347 -7.16 -14.37 23.34
C ASP A 347 -5.71 -14.88 23.21
N LYS A 348 -4.74 -13.97 23.00
CA LYS A 348 -3.30 -14.26 22.83
C LYS A 348 -2.97 -15.21 21.66
N LEU A 349 -3.92 -15.49 20.78
CA LEU A 349 -3.66 -16.25 19.57
C LEU A 349 -2.89 -15.41 18.55
N PRO A 350 -2.00 -16.03 17.74
CA PRO A 350 -1.28 -15.32 16.71
C PRO A 350 -2.20 -14.66 15.68
N LYS A 351 -1.77 -13.52 15.12
CA LYS A 351 -2.42 -12.83 14.00
C LYS A 351 -2.41 -13.70 12.74
N ARG A 352 -3.40 -13.44 11.87
CA ARG A 352 -3.61 -14.19 10.62
C ARG A 352 -3.75 -13.24 9.41
N GLY A 353 -3.06 -12.10 9.43
CA GLY A 353 -3.29 -10.97 8.54
C GLY A 353 -2.50 -10.96 7.23
N THR A 354 -1.60 -11.92 6.97
CA THR A 354 -0.75 -11.96 5.77
C THR A 354 -1.10 -13.13 4.84
N PRO A 355 -0.63 -13.18 3.58
CA PRO A 355 -1.01 -14.22 2.63
C PRO A 355 -0.61 -15.66 3.01
N TYR A 356 0.45 -15.83 3.81
CA TYR A 356 1.01 -17.13 4.21
C TYR A 356 0.99 -17.32 5.73
N ASP A 357 0.78 -18.55 6.17
CA ASP A 357 0.78 -18.90 7.59
C ASP A 357 2.20 -18.97 8.18
N ARG A 358 2.27 -19.19 9.49
CA ARG A 358 3.55 -19.30 10.23
C ARG A 358 4.43 -20.47 9.78
N GLN A 359 3.88 -21.44 9.02
CA GLN A 359 4.57 -22.58 8.41
C GLN A 359 4.82 -22.39 6.90
N PHE A 360 4.69 -21.15 6.41
CA PHE A 360 4.92 -20.79 5.00
C PHE A 360 3.93 -21.43 4.00
N ARG A 361 2.75 -21.87 4.46
CA ARG A 361 1.68 -22.40 3.61
C ARG A 361 0.75 -21.28 3.18
N ALA A 362 0.32 -21.29 1.92
CA ALA A 362 -0.66 -20.34 1.41
C ALA A 362 -1.99 -20.46 2.18
N LYS A 363 -2.59 -19.30 2.47
CA LYS A 363 -3.90 -19.19 3.14
C LYS A 363 -4.99 -18.74 2.17
N LEU A 364 -6.25 -18.82 2.61
CA LEU A 364 -7.40 -18.27 1.90
C LEU A 364 -7.21 -16.79 1.52
N LEU A 365 -6.45 -16.03 2.31
CA LEU A 365 -6.10 -14.64 1.99
C LEU A 365 -5.28 -14.54 0.70
N ARG A 366 -4.30 -15.43 0.47
CA ARG A 366 -3.54 -15.47 -0.79
C ARG A 366 -4.48 -15.73 -1.98
N GLU A 367 -5.43 -16.65 -1.81
CA GLU A 367 -6.41 -16.98 -2.85
C GLU A 367 -7.37 -15.82 -3.12
N ALA A 368 -7.81 -15.12 -2.05
CA ALA A 368 -8.66 -13.93 -2.18
C ALA A 368 -7.97 -12.80 -2.95
N ILE A 369 -6.68 -12.55 -2.68
CA ILE A 369 -5.87 -11.57 -3.44
C ILE A 369 -5.77 -12.00 -4.90
N ALA A 370 -5.44 -13.27 -5.19
CA ALA A 370 -5.34 -13.78 -6.55
C ALA A 370 -6.66 -13.65 -7.32
N ALA A 371 -7.78 -13.97 -6.66
CA ALA A 371 -9.10 -13.87 -7.26
C ALA A 371 -9.53 -12.42 -7.53
N ALA A 372 -9.22 -11.48 -6.63
CA ALA A 372 -9.46 -10.06 -6.84
C ALA A 372 -8.64 -9.50 -8.02
N LEU A 373 -7.36 -9.82 -8.08
CA LEU A 373 -6.49 -9.42 -9.19
C LEU A 373 -6.95 -9.99 -10.54
N ALA A 374 -7.36 -11.26 -10.56
CA ALA A 374 -7.86 -11.90 -11.78
C ALA A 374 -9.18 -11.29 -12.27
N ALA A 375 -10.11 -10.98 -11.36
CA ALA A 375 -11.36 -10.32 -11.70
C ALA A 375 -11.13 -8.94 -12.31
N ALA A 376 -10.23 -8.14 -11.72
CA ALA A 376 -9.89 -6.82 -12.23
C ALA A 376 -9.23 -6.86 -13.61
N SER A 377 -8.42 -7.89 -13.91
CA SER A 377 -7.78 -8.06 -15.21
C SER A 377 -8.75 -8.44 -16.34
N ALA A 378 -9.93 -8.97 -16.00
CA ALA A 378 -10.94 -9.32 -16.98
C ALA A 378 -11.74 -8.09 -17.48
N HIS A 379 -11.61 -6.94 -16.81
CA HIS A 379 -12.31 -5.70 -17.11
C HIS A 379 -11.36 -4.58 -17.57
N ALA A 380 -10.07 -4.85 -17.69
CA ALA A 380 -9.05 -3.94 -18.21
C ALA A 380 -8.78 -4.24 -19.69
#